data_4003081fa19290079ea2aada636b011e
#
_entry.id   4003081fa19290079ea2aada636b011e
#
_cell.length_a   1.000
_cell.length_b   1.000
_cell.length_c   1.000
_cell.angle_alpha   90.00
_cell.angle_beta   90.00
_cell.angle_gamma   90.00
#
_symmetry.space_group_name_H-M   'P 1'
#
loop_
_entity.id
_entity.type
_entity.pdbx_description
1 polymer ?
#
loop_
_entity_poly.entity_id
_entity_poly.type
_entity_poly.pdbx_seq_one_letter_code
_entity_poly.pdbx_strand_id
1 'polypeptide(L)'
;MSKELGLYVAICSRNDIEKVQSAIEKLNEKEFPLKGQIDCIVANDNDKSKNIKAIAQQLSILTNACVFIDDNPLIRDEVRQNLPEVFVPNWESHDELLTLFMTCCVFDRFELSLKSRNRKRLYKVLQQEREKSYLPQLFVKVSGDIKHMEAKRLYIKSNQFKFTDKKETYEGCKSLIFEIYRDNGENLGICSAITYAENEQEIYVLNWAISCRYFEIGLEEYILIYISTLSGKRPIRFTFKNTGFNGKAITLIEKYKSGFVEIDKEGYVCFIPNSQLMNNIQSNTKLKGYYNE
;
A
#
# COMPACT_ATOMS: atom_id res chain seq x y z
N MET A 1 -1.88 15.94 -17.63
CA MET A 1 -0.97 14.77 -17.74
C MET A 1 -0.77 14.06 -16.41
N SER A 2 -0.15 14.62 -15.37
CA SER A 2 0.08 13.89 -14.09
C SER A 2 -1.20 13.36 -13.42
N LYS A 3 -2.29 14.16 -13.41
CA LYS A 3 -3.62 13.75 -12.91
C LYS A 3 -4.22 12.59 -13.70
N GLU A 4 -4.13 12.63 -15.01
CA GLU A 4 -4.73 11.64 -15.92
C GLU A 4 -3.98 10.31 -15.86
N LEU A 5 -2.66 10.38 -15.71
CA LEU A 5 -1.80 9.19 -15.55
C LEU A 5 -1.80 8.62 -14.13
N GLY A 6 -2.40 9.32 -13.13
CA GLY A 6 -2.38 8.91 -11.74
C GLY A 6 -0.98 8.94 -11.12
N LEU A 7 -0.11 9.84 -11.61
CA LEU A 7 1.22 10.05 -11.05
C LEU A 7 1.16 10.93 -9.82
N TYR A 8 1.89 10.57 -8.77
CA TYR A 8 2.15 11.46 -7.64
C TYR A 8 3.23 12.48 -8.01
N VAL A 9 3.08 13.70 -7.47
CA VAL A 9 4.06 14.76 -7.58
C VAL A 9 4.55 15.09 -6.19
N ALA A 10 5.85 14.97 -5.96
CA ALA A 10 6.46 15.27 -4.69
C ALA A 10 7.59 16.29 -4.83
N ILE A 11 7.79 17.09 -3.79
CA ILE A 11 8.92 17.99 -3.67
C ILE A 11 9.89 17.43 -2.64
N CYS A 12 11.16 17.30 -3.05
CA CYS A 12 12.27 16.90 -2.23
C CYS A 12 13.28 18.07 -2.16
N SER A 13 13.37 18.75 -1.02
CA SER A 13 14.22 19.95 -0.87
C SER A 13 15.17 19.82 0.31
N ARG A 14 16.33 20.53 0.26
CA ARG A 14 17.22 20.74 1.40
C ARG A 14 16.92 22.02 2.19
N ASN A 15 15.91 22.79 1.76
CA ASN A 15 15.48 23.97 2.49
C ASN A 15 14.52 23.60 3.62
N ASP A 16 14.28 24.56 4.52
CA ASP A 16 13.26 24.45 5.55
C ASP A 16 11.87 24.33 4.93
N ILE A 17 11.04 23.50 5.52
CA ILE A 17 9.68 23.22 5.01
C ILE A 17 8.83 24.49 4.86
N GLU A 18 8.93 25.41 5.83
CA GLU A 18 8.18 26.68 5.81
C GLU A 18 8.61 27.57 4.64
N LYS A 19 9.92 27.62 4.33
CA LYS A 19 10.41 28.37 3.17
C LYS A 19 9.92 27.78 1.86
N VAL A 20 9.91 26.45 1.73
CA VAL A 20 9.41 25.76 0.54
C VAL A 20 7.93 26.01 0.36
N GLN A 21 7.13 25.88 1.42
CA GLN A 21 5.68 26.14 1.37
C GLN A 21 5.38 27.59 1.00
N SER A 22 6.05 28.56 1.66
CA SER A 22 5.91 29.99 1.36
C SER A 22 6.30 30.32 -0.09
N ALA A 23 7.35 29.68 -0.62
CA ALA A 23 7.75 29.89 -2.01
C ALA A 23 6.66 29.36 -2.98
N ILE A 24 6.12 28.17 -2.72
CA ILE A 24 5.03 27.59 -3.54
C ILE A 24 3.77 28.47 -3.49
N GLU A 25 3.42 29.00 -2.32
CA GLU A 25 2.24 29.86 -2.16
C GLU A 25 2.33 31.15 -2.96
N LYS A 26 3.52 31.74 -3.07
CA LYS A 26 3.78 32.98 -3.81
C LYS A 26 3.72 32.81 -5.32
N LEU A 27 4.00 31.62 -5.85
CA LEU A 27 3.92 31.34 -7.27
C LEU A 27 2.45 31.22 -7.70
N ASN A 28 2.10 31.76 -8.86
CA ASN A 28 0.79 31.55 -9.47
C ASN A 28 0.79 30.27 -10.32
N GLU A 29 -0.41 29.81 -10.73
CA GLU A 29 -0.54 28.55 -11.51
C GLU A 29 0.11 28.64 -12.90
N LYS A 30 0.33 29.81 -13.47
CA LYS A 30 1.04 29.96 -14.75
C LYS A 30 2.54 29.76 -14.56
N GLU A 31 3.09 30.26 -13.45
CA GLU A 31 4.50 30.08 -13.09
C GLU A 31 4.80 28.67 -12.58
N PHE A 32 3.85 28.05 -11.88
CA PHE A 32 3.98 26.72 -11.35
C PHE A 32 2.71 25.89 -11.57
N PRO A 33 2.53 25.32 -12.75
CA PRO A 33 1.33 24.56 -13.10
C PRO A 33 1.07 23.32 -12.23
N LEU A 34 2.07 22.85 -11.49
CA LEU A 34 1.96 21.72 -10.56
C LEU A 34 1.51 22.12 -9.15
N LYS A 35 1.35 23.41 -8.83
CA LYS A 35 0.99 23.91 -7.49
C LYS A 35 -0.18 23.16 -6.84
N GLY A 36 -1.27 22.99 -7.57
CA GLY A 36 -2.45 22.25 -7.11
C GLY A 36 -2.36 20.73 -7.22
N GLN A 37 -1.19 20.19 -7.58
CA GLN A 37 -0.98 18.77 -7.85
C GLN A 37 0.10 18.12 -6.97
N ILE A 38 0.70 18.90 -6.05
CA ILE A 38 1.71 18.39 -5.12
C ILE A 38 1.01 17.45 -4.12
N ASP A 39 1.49 16.23 -4.03
CA ASP A 39 0.94 15.20 -3.17
C ASP A 39 1.77 15.02 -1.88
N CYS A 40 3.06 15.39 -1.89
CA CYS A 40 3.97 15.28 -0.76
C CYS A 40 5.08 16.32 -0.84
N ILE A 41 5.48 16.88 0.30
CA ILE A 41 6.65 17.75 0.42
C ILE A 41 7.52 17.23 1.56
N VAL A 42 8.76 16.90 1.25
CA VAL A 42 9.79 16.60 2.25
C VAL A 42 10.93 17.60 2.07
N ALA A 43 11.11 18.45 3.06
CA ALA A 43 12.09 19.52 3.04
C ALA A 43 12.83 19.54 4.39
N ASN A 44 14.12 19.24 4.37
CA ASN A 44 15.04 19.18 5.51
C ASN A 44 16.48 19.01 5.03
N ASP A 45 17.44 19.03 5.94
CA ASP A 45 18.88 18.93 5.64
C ASP A 45 19.39 17.52 5.33
N ASN A 46 18.53 16.50 5.32
CA ASN A 46 18.94 15.15 4.99
C ASN A 46 19.33 14.99 3.52
N ASP A 47 20.10 13.94 3.22
CA ASP A 47 20.41 13.54 1.87
C ASP A 47 19.12 13.28 1.06
N LYS A 48 19.15 13.58 -0.24
CA LYS A 48 18.00 13.40 -1.11
C LYS A 48 17.55 11.94 -1.15
N SER A 49 18.48 11.00 -1.15
CA SER A 49 18.18 9.56 -1.10
C SER A 49 17.37 9.16 0.13
N LYS A 50 17.65 9.72 1.31
CA LYS A 50 16.85 9.49 2.53
C LYS A 50 15.46 10.10 2.39
N ASN A 51 15.38 11.32 1.85
CA ASN A 51 14.11 12.01 1.64
C ASN A 51 13.23 11.31 0.60
N ILE A 52 13.82 10.75 -0.47
CA ILE A 52 13.09 9.94 -1.46
C ILE A 52 12.49 8.69 -0.80
N LYS A 53 13.23 8.01 0.09
CA LYS A 53 12.68 6.88 0.87
C LYS A 53 11.51 7.30 1.74
N ALA A 54 11.61 8.44 2.42
CA ALA A 54 10.53 8.99 3.24
C ALA A 54 9.29 9.34 2.40
N ILE A 55 9.47 9.99 1.23
CA ILE A 55 8.41 10.28 0.27
C ILE A 55 7.74 8.98 -0.22
N ALA A 56 8.54 7.99 -0.61
CA ALA A 56 8.04 6.71 -1.09
C ALA A 56 7.22 5.99 0.00
N GLN A 57 7.68 6.01 1.23
CA GLN A 57 6.97 5.45 2.39
C GLN A 57 5.66 6.22 2.64
N GLN A 58 5.69 7.54 2.67
CA GLN A 58 4.53 8.39 2.91
C GLN A 58 3.46 8.21 1.82
N LEU A 59 3.86 8.08 0.56
CA LEU A 59 2.96 7.84 -0.57
C LEU A 59 2.62 6.36 -0.76
N SER A 60 3.15 5.47 0.09
CA SER A 60 2.96 4.00 0.01
C SER A 60 3.30 3.44 -1.37
N ILE A 61 4.43 3.89 -1.94
CA ILE A 61 5.00 3.39 -3.19
C ILE A 61 6.40 2.82 -2.94
N LEU A 62 6.92 2.06 -3.90
CA LEU A 62 8.31 1.59 -3.86
C LEU A 62 9.24 2.64 -4.47
N THR A 63 10.51 2.68 -4.04
CA THR A 63 11.53 3.58 -4.58
C THR A 63 11.79 3.36 -6.07
N ASN A 64 11.69 2.12 -6.54
CA ASN A 64 11.81 1.79 -7.98
C ASN A 64 10.63 2.31 -8.85
N ALA A 65 9.58 2.84 -8.23
CA ALA A 65 8.49 3.53 -8.91
C ALA A 65 8.67 5.06 -8.92
N CYS A 66 9.81 5.57 -8.45
CA CYS A 66 10.12 6.99 -8.39
C CYS A 66 10.98 7.42 -9.58
N VAL A 67 10.70 8.61 -10.07
CA VAL A 67 11.57 9.37 -10.98
C VAL A 67 12.06 10.58 -10.21
N PHE A 68 13.37 10.75 -10.10
CA PHE A 68 13.97 11.88 -9.42
C PHE A 68 14.61 12.85 -10.40
N ILE A 69 14.26 14.12 -10.29
CA ILE A 69 14.76 15.21 -11.13
C ILE A 69 15.36 16.26 -10.21
N ASP A 70 16.58 16.67 -10.47
CA ASP A 70 17.27 17.71 -9.76
C ASP A 70 18.23 18.43 -10.75
N ASP A 71 18.36 19.73 -10.65
CA ASP A 71 19.26 20.53 -11.52
C ASP A 71 20.73 20.30 -11.19
N ASN A 72 21.06 19.97 -9.95
CA ASN A 72 22.42 19.73 -9.52
C ASN A 72 22.89 18.30 -9.88
N PRO A 73 23.93 18.15 -10.75
CA PRO A 73 24.44 16.84 -11.14
C PRO A 73 25.01 16.04 -9.96
N LEU A 74 25.64 16.69 -8.98
CA LEU A 74 26.18 16.00 -7.80
C LEU A 74 25.08 15.37 -6.94
N ILE A 75 23.93 16.04 -6.87
CA ILE A 75 22.75 15.51 -6.18
C ILE A 75 22.15 14.32 -6.95
N ARG A 76 22.13 14.42 -8.29
CA ARG A 76 21.68 13.30 -9.12
C ARG A 76 22.57 12.07 -8.92
N ASP A 77 23.89 12.27 -8.84
CA ASP A 77 24.86 11.18 -8.62
C ASP A 77 24.76 10.60 -7.20
N GLU A 78 24.53 11.43 -6.18
CA GLU A 78 24.25 10.97 -4.81
C GLU A 78 23.06 10.00 -4.80
N VAL A 79 21.97 10.37 -5.48
CA VAL A 79 20.77 9.52 -5.52
C VAL A 79 21.02 8.23 -6.33
N ARG A 80 21.72 8.30 -7.47
CA ARG A 80 22.07 7.10 -8.26
C ARG A 80 22.91 6.10 -7.47
N GLN A 81 23.85 6.58 -6.66
CA GLN A 81 24.72 5.73 -5.85
C GLN A 81 23.97 5.08 -4.67
N ASN A 82 23.12 5.84 -4.00
CA ASN A 82 22.43 5.38 -2.79
C ASN A 82 21.08 4.69 -3.05
N LEU A 83 20.48 4.91 -4.24
CA LEU A 83 19.20 4.37 -4.66
C LEU A 83 19.25 3.99 -6.14
N PRO A 84 20.03 2.96 -6.52
CA PRO A 84 20.21 2.57 -7.92
C PRO A 84 18.91 2.13 -8.60
N GLU A 85 17.88 1.78 -7.84
CA GLU A 85 16.56 1.42 -8.35
C GLU A 85 15.68 2.63 -8.72
N VAL A 86 16.03 3.85 -8.29
CA VAL A 86 15.32 5.10 -8.65
C VAL A 86 15.76 5.53 -10.05
N PHE A 87 14.81 5.82 -10.91
CA PHE A 87 15.14 6.38 -12.21
C PHE A 87 15.56 7.86 -12.07
N VAL A 88 16.83 8.14 -12.31
CA VAL A 88 17.40 9.49 -12.28
C VAL A 88 17.91 9.81 -13.69
N PRO A 89 17.15 10.61 -14.48
CA PRO A 89 17.54 10.94 -15.84
C PRO A 89 18.86 11.71 -15.88
N ASN A 90 19.66 11.47 -16.93
CA ASN A 90 20.82 12.28 -17.23
C ASN A 90 20.42 13.36 -18.24
N TRP A 91 20.76 14.60 -17.95
CA TRP A 91 20.45 15.74 -18.79
C TRP A 91 21.37 16.93 -18.45
N GLU A 92 21.65 17.75 -19.45
CA GLU A 92 22.47 18.96 -19.33
C GLU A 92 21.63 20.23 -19.56
N SER A 93 20.56 20.10 -20.35
CA SER A 93 19.64 21.19 -20.63
C SER A 93 18.18 20.79 -20.42
N HIS A 94 17.31 21.79 -20.19
CA HIS A 94 15.85 21.54 -20.04
C HIS A 94 15.24 20.91 -21.29
N ASP A 95 15.74 21.25 -22.47
CA ASP A 95 15.26 20.68 -23.74
C ASP A 95 15.60 19.20 -23.87
N GLU A 96 16.77 18.79 -23.40
CA GLU A 96 17.14 17.38 -23.32
C GLU A 96 16.26 16.63 -22.33
N LEU A 97 16.02 17.20 -21.15
CA LEU A 97 15.10 16.58 -20.17
C LEU A 97 13.70 16.41 -20.75
N LEU A 98 13.18 17.44 -21.42
CA LEU A 98 11.89 17.37 -22.07
C LEU A 98 11.84 16.30 -23.16
N THR A 99 12.87 16.28 -24.03
CA THR A 99 13.01 15.28 -25.11
C THR A 99 13.07 13.87 -24.51
N LEU A 100 13.83 13.68 -23.45
CA LEU A 100 13.93 12.40 -22.77
C LEU A 100 12.56 11.94 -22.25
N PHE A 101 11.78 12.81 -21.62
CA PHE A 101 10.44 12.45 -21.16
C PHE A 101 9.43 12.21 -22.28
N MET A 102 9.62 12.80 -23.43
CA MET A 102 8.78 12.54 -24.61
C MET A 102 9.14 11.24 -25.33
N THR A 103 10.37 10.78 -25.20
CA THR A 103 10.89 9.61 -25.95
C THR A 103 11.05 8.38 -25.07
N CYS A 104 11.26 8.52 -23.76
CA CYS A 104 11.37 7.38 -22.88
C CYS A 104 9.99 6.92 -22.37
N CYS A 105 9.79 5.60 -22.32
CA CYS A 105 8.54 4.97 -21.91
C CYS A 105 8.34 4.96 -20.38
N VAL A 106 9.04 5.82 -19.61
CA VAL A 106 8.99 5.82 -18.13
C VAL A 106 7.58 6.04 -17.59
N PHE A 107 6.78 6.86 -18.28
CA PHE A 107 5.40 7.13 -17.90
C PHE A 107 4.37 6.36 -18.72
N ASP A 108 4.80 5.53 -19.66
CA ASP A 108 3.90 4.77 -20.50
C ASP A 108 3.22 3.65 -19.72
N ARG A 109 1.96 3.46 -20.01
CA ARG A 109 1.15 2.39 -19.44
C ARG A 109 0.32 1.74 -20.51
N PHE A 110 0.36 0.42 -20.58
CA PHE A 110 -0.46 -0.35 -21.53
C PHE A 110 -1.97 -0.17 -21.29
N GLU A 111 -2.37 0.12 -20.07
CA GLU A 111 -3.78 0.30 -19.71
C GLU A 111 -3.94 1.32 -18.58
N LEU A 112 -4.70 2.38 -18.85
CA LEU A 112 -5.16 3.34 -17.83
C LEU A 112 -6.53 2.88 -17.32
N SER A 113 -6.55 1.98 -16.34
CA SER A 113 -7.80 1.59 -15.71
C SER A 113 -8.41 2.77 -14.96
N LEU A 114 -9.75 2.81 -14.85
CA LEU A 114 -10.47 3.76 -14.00
C LEU A 114 -9.93 3.76 -12.56
N LYS A 115 -9.52 2.58 -12.05
CA LYS A 115 -8.86 2.42 -10.74
C LYS A 115 -7.53 3.17 -10.67
N SER A 116 -6.75 3.24 -11.76
CA SER A 116 -5.48 3.99 -11.81
C SER A 116 -5.71 5.50 -11.82
N ARG A 117 -6.72 5.97 -12.56
CA ARG A 117 -7.10 7.39 -12.60
C ARG A 117 -7.60 7.90 -11.25
N ASN A 118 -8.34 7.06 -10.53
CA ASN A 118 -8.89 7.41 -9.21
C ASN A 118 -7.89 7.20 -8.06
N ARG A 119 -6.67 6.70 -8.31
CA ARG A 119 -5.67 6.39 -7.26
C ARG A 119 -5.37 7.57 -6.36
N LYS A 120 -5.12 8.76 -6.92
CA LYS A 120 -4.84 9.98 -6.16
C LYS A 120 -6.02 10.40 -5.29
N ARG A 121 -7.23 10.35 -5.84
CA ARG A 121 -8.45 10.67 -5.10
C ARG A 121 -8.63 9.73 -3.92
N LEU A 122 -8.49 8.44 -4.17
CA LEU A 122 -8.57 7.40 -3.14
C LEU A 122 -7.53 7.60 -2.04
N TYR A 123 -6.28 7.88 -2.41
CA TYR A 123 -5.22 8.13 -1.45
C TYR A 123 -5.53 9.34 -0.56
N LYS A 124 -5.96 10.47 -1.15
CA LYS A 124 -6.35 11.66 -0.37
C LYS A 124 -7.51 11.37 0.59
N VAL A 125 -8.50 10.61 0.13
CA VAL A 125 -9.62 10.20 0.99
C VAL A 125 -9.10 9.38 2.17
N LEU A 126 -8.31 8.34 1.92
CA LEU A 126 -7.79 7.47 2.99
C LEU A 126 -6.84 8.22 3.94
N GLN A 127 -6.05 9.17 3.43
CA GLN A 127 -5.18 10.01 4.26
C GLN A 127 -6.02 10.92 5.16
N GLN A 128 -7.04 11.58 4.63
CA GLN A 128 -7.97 12.39 5.42
C GLN A 128 -8.68 11.57 6.50
N GLU A 129 -9.00 10.30 6.21
CA GLU A 129 -9.59 9.37 7.15
C GLU A 129 -8.63 8.99 8.28
N ARG A 130 -7.33 8.88 8.01
CA ARG A 130 -6.29 8.62 9.04
C ARG A 130 -6.10 9.79 9.98
N GLU A 131 -6.15 11.01 9.47
CA GLU A 131 -5.88 12.25 10.22
C GLU A 131 -7.07 12.68 11.10
N LYS A 132 -8.28 12.23 10.79
CA LYS A 132 -9.46 12.56 11.60
C LYS A 132 -9.48 11.76 12.90
N SER A 133 -9.59 12.46 14.02
CA SER A 133 -9.87 11.85 15.34
C SER A 133 -11.23 11.12 15.36
N TYR A 134 -12.13 11.47 14.47
CA TYR A 134 -13.40 10.80 14.16
C TYR A 134 -13.25 10.10 12.81
N LEU A 135 -12.96 8.79 12.84
CA LEU A 135 -12.97 7.99 11.62
C LEU A 135 -14.39 7.94 11.08
N PRO A 136 -14.67 8.40 9.86
CA PRO A 136 -15.92 8.08 9.21
C PRO A 136 -16.05 6.56 9.19
N GLN A 137 -17.27 6.08 9.21
CA GLN A 137 -17.52 4.66 9.25
C GLN A 137 -17.10 4.06 7.91
N LEU A 138 -15.97 3.38 7.92
CA LEU A 138 -15.55 2.55 6.81
C LEU A 138 -16.11 1.14 7.03
N PHE A 139 -16.65 0.58 5.96
CA PHE A 139 -17.26 -0.73 5.97
C PHE A 139 -16.49 -1.67 5.06
N VAL A 140 -16.38 -2.91 5.47
CA VAL A 140 -15.72 -3.96 4.69
C VAL A 140 -16.76 -4.93 4.17
N LYS A 141 -16.89 -5.04 2.86
CA LYS A 141 -17.65 -6.07 2.18
C LYS A 141 -16.76 -7.25 1.86
N VAL A 142 -17.20 -8.45 2.20
CA VAL A 142 -16.48 -9.68 1.89
C VAL A 142 -17.24 -10.44 0.81
N SER A 143 -16.55 -10.87 -0.22
CA SER A 143 -17.09 -11.68 -1.32
C SER A 143 -16.24 -12.95 -1.46
N GLY A 144 -16.90 -14.11 -1.63
CA GLY A 144 -16.24 -15.39 -1.87
C GLY A 144 -16.19 -15.77 -3.35
N ASP A 145 -15.35 -16.71 -3.69
CA ASP A 145 -15.18 -17.55 -4.89
C ASP A 145 -15.31 -16.95 -6.31
N ILE A 146 -15.92 -15.80 -6.50
CA ILE A 146 -16.24 -15.27 -7.84
C ILE A 146 -15.08 -14.46 -8.46
N LYS A 147 -14.03 -14.15 -7.69
CA LYS A 147 -13.01 -13.14 -8.09
C LYS A 147 -11.56 -13.63 -8.03
N HIS A 148 -11.28 -14.87 -8.40
CA HIS A 148 -9.91 -15.43 -8.40
C HIS A 148 -8.89 -14.55 -9.16
N MET A 149 -9.28 -13.96 -10.28
CA MET A 149 -8.42 -13.08 -11.07
C MET A 149 -8.06 -11.79 -10.33
N GLU A 150 -8.98 -11.26 -9.51
CA GLU A 150 -8.73 -10.06 -8.71
C GLU A 150 -7.80 -10.35 -7.53
N ALA A 151 -7.96 -11.52 -6.87
CA ALA A 151 -7.03 -12.00 -5.87
C ALA A 151 -5.61 -12.15 -6.45
N LYS A 152 -5.46 -12.82 -7.58
CA LYS A 152 -4.19 -12.97 -8.29
C LYS A 152 -3.54 -11.63 -8.62
N ARG A 153 -4.31 -10.65 -9.12
CA ARG A 153 -3.81 -9.29 -9.38
C ARG A 153 -3.28 -8.61 -8.11
N LEU A 154 -3.94 -8.81 -6.97
CA LEU A 154 -3.49 -8.25 -5.71
C LEU A 154 -2.21 -8.92 -5.23
N TYR A 155 -2.10 -10.25 -5.31
CA TYR A 155 -0.88 -11.01 -4.95
C TYR A 155 0.34 -10.59 -5.77
N ILE A 156 0.14 -10.26 -7.04
CA ILE A 156 1.22 -9.75 -7.91
C ILE A 156 1.66 -8.33 -7.51
N LYS A 157 0.71 -7.47 -7.12
CA LYS A 157 0.96 -6.04 -6.88
C LYS A 157 1.38 -5.70 -5.46
N SER A 158 1.04 -6.54 -4.47
CA SER A 158 1.34 -6.27 -3.07
C SER A 158 2.71 -6.82 -2.72
N ASN A 159 3.54 -6.00 -2.06
CA ASN A 159 4.87 -6.41 -1.61
C ASN A 159 5.04 -6.25 -0.10
N GLN A 160 4.58 -5.13 0.49
CA GLN A 160 4.83 -4.80 1.89
C GLN A 160 3.99 -5.63 2.88
N PHE A 161 2.78 -6.02 2.49
CA PHE A 161 1.95 -6.93 3.25
C PHE A 161 1.53 -8.11 2.39
N LYS A 162 2.24 -9.19 2.50
CA LYS A 162 1.82 -10.51 2.04
C LYS A 162 2.55 -11.59 2.83
N PHE A 163 1.88 -12.70 3.01
CA PHE A 163 2.42 -13.81 3.81
C PHE A 163 3.35 -14.72 3.00
N THR A 164 3.26 -14.72 1.69
CA THR A 164 4.10 -15.55 0.81
C THR A 164 4.43 -14.82 -0.49
N ASP A 165 5.50 -15.22 -1.16
CA ASP A 165 5.87 -14.72 -2.50
C ASP A 165 5.09 -15.37 -3.63
N LYS A 166 4.28 -16.38 -3.36
CA LYS A 166 3.45 -17.06 -4.34
C LYS A 166 2.43 -16.09 -4.94
N LYS A 167 2.22 -16.16 -6.24
CA LYS A 167 1.37 -15.24 -7.02
C LYS A 167 0.12 -15.92 -7.56
N GLU A 168 -0.09 -17.18 -7.19
CA GLU A 168 -1.12 -18.03 -7.77
C GLU A 168 -2.29 -18.24 -6.81
N THR A 169 -3.44 -18.50 -7.40
CA THR A 169 -4.58 -19.11 -6.72
C THR A 169 -4.51 -20.63 -6.95
N TYR A 170 -4.91 -21.40 -5.97
CA TYR A 170 -4.83 -22.86 -6.04
C TYR A 170 -6.18 -23.42 -6.46
N GLU A 171 -6.14 -24.38 -7.37
CA GLU A 171 -7.32 -25.12 -7.81
C GLU A 171 -7.95 -25.87 -6.62
N GLY A 172 -9.27 -25.81 -6.48
CA GLY A 172 -10.00 -26.40 -5.35
C GLY A 172 -9.95 -25.59 -4.04
N CYS A 173 -9.27 -24.45 -4.00
CA CYS A 173 -9.24 -23.59 -2.82
C CYS A 173 -10.28 -22.47 -2.92
N LYS A 174 -10.73 -22.01 -1.75
CA LYS A 174 -11.65 -20.87 -1.63
C LYS A 174 -10.86 -19.56 -1.61
N SER A 175 -11.46 -18.49 -2.16
CA SER A 175 -10.90 -17.14 -2.10
C SER A 175 -11.87 -16.16 -1.48
N LEU A 176 -11.36 -15.26 -0.64
CA LEU A 176 -12.09 -14.14 -0.07
C LEU A 176 -11.50 -12.85 -0.60
N ILE A 177 -12.34 -11.96 -1.08
CA ILE A 177 -11.99 -10.61 -1.50
C ILE A 177 -12.65 -9.63 -0.54
N PHE A 178 -11.86 -8.70 -0.04
CA PHE A 178 -12.30 -7.64 0.85
C PHE A 178 -12.31 -6.32 0.09
N GLU A 179 -13.44 -5.62 0.12
CA GLU A 179 -13.64 -4.31 -0.50
C GLU A 179 -14.04 -3.30 0.56
N ILE A 180 -13.50 -2.08 0.49
CA ILE A 180 -13.85 -1.01 1.44
C ILE A 180 -14.90 -0.09 0.82
N TYR A 181 -15.87 0.26 1.65
CA TYR A 181 -16.96 1.18 1.34
C TYR A 181 -17.01 2.30 2.37
N ARG A 182 -17.46 3.46 1.95
CA ARG A 182 -17.84 4.55 2.85
C ARG A 182 -19.31 4.41 3.25
N ASP A 183 -19.70 5.17 4.27
CA ASP A 183 -21.09 5.30 4.75
C ASP A 183 -22.08 5.74 3.67
N ASN A 184 -21.62 6.52 2.69
CA ASN A 184 -22.41 6.95 1.53
C ASN A 184 -22.53 5.89 0.41
N GLY A 185 -22.04 4.67 0.64
CA GLY A 185 -22.05 3.57 -0.34
C GLY A 185 -20.95 3.64 -1.40
N GLU A 186 -20.04 4.62 -1.33
CA GLU A 186 -18.91 4.73 -2.29
C GLU A 186 -17.94 3.56 -2.10
N ASN A 187 -17.74 2.75 -3.16
CA ASN A 187 -16.76 1.67 -3.18
C ASN A 187 -15.36 2.25 -3.39
N LEU A 188 -14.49 2.14 -2.39
CA LEU A 188 -13.11 2.56 -2.44
C LEU A 188 -12.18 1.52 -3.09
N GLY A 189 -12.68 0.31 -3.34
CA GLY A 189 -12.02 -0.76 -4.08
C GLY A 189 -11.54 -1.91 -3.22
N ILE A 190 -10.88 -2.86 -3.90
CA ILE A 190 -10.35 -4.06 -3.26
C ILE A 190 -9.14 -3.70 -2.40
N CYS A 191 -9.22 -4.06 -1.12
CA CYS A 191 -8.20 -3.78 -0.12
C CYS A 191 -7.38 -5.01 0.24
N SER A 192 -7.98 -6.20 0.24
CA SER A 192 -7.29 -7.45 0.59
C SER A 192 -7.86 -8.65 -0.16
N ALA A 193 -7.05 -9.70 -0.23
CA ALA A 193 -7.47 -11.02 -0.69
C ALA A 193 -6.82 -12.11 0.16
N ILE A 194 -7.58 -13.18 0.37
CA ILE A 194 -7.13 -14.41 1.03
C ILE A 194 -7.50 -15.59 0.14
N THR A 195 -6.56 -16.52 -0.03
CA THR A 195 -6.84 -17.86 -0.58
C THR A 195 -6.61 -18.88 0.51
N TYR A 196 -7.58 -19.73 0.75
CA TYR A 196 -7.54 -20.71 1.84
C TYR A 196 -8.18 -22.04 1.46
N ALA A 197 -7.78 -23.09 2.17
CA ALA A 197 -8.45 -24.38 2.25
C ALA A 197 -8.86 -24.63 3.70
N GLU A 198 -9.80 -25.51 3.93
CA GLU A 198 -10.21 -25.89 5.28
C GLU A 198 -10.58 -27.37 5.37
N ASN A 199 -10.38 -27.91 6.55
CA ASN A 199 -10.89 -29.21 6.96
C ASN A 199 -11.56 -29.11 8.34
N GLU A 200 -11.95 -30.24 8.92
CA GLU A 200 -12.61 -30.24 10.24
C GLU A 200 -11.69 -29.76 11.39
N GLN A 201 -10.38 -29.80 11.22
CA GLN A 201 -9.40 -29.53 12.29
C GLN A 201 -8.83 -28.13 12.22
N GLU A 202 -8.58 -27.57 11.03
CA GLU A 202 -7.91 -26.29 10.85
C GLU A 202 -8.27 -25.60 9.53
N ILE A 203 -7.94 -24.28 9.47
CA ILE A 203 -7.96 -23.49 8.24
C ILE A 203 -6.52 -23.27 7.77
N TYR A 204 -6.28 -23.53 6.49
CA TYR A 204 -5.01 -23.30 5.82
C TYR A 204 -5.07 -22.04 4.97
N VAL A 205 -4.47 -20.97 5.37
CA VAL A 205 -4.32 -19.76 4.57
C VAL A 205 -3.09 -19.89 3.70
N LEU A 206 -3.31 -20.13 2.42
CA LEU A 206 -2.26 -20.36 1.42
C LEU A 206 -1.67 -19.05 0.90
N ASN A 207 -2.47 -18.00 0.89
CA ASN A 207 -2.00 -16.67 0.53
C ASN A 207 -2.88 -15.61 1.19
N TRP A 208 -2.24 -14.54 1.68
CA TRP A 208 -2.91 -13.35 2.19
C TRP A 208 -2.11 -12.11 1.81
N ALA A 209 -2.76 -11.17 1.15
CA ALA A 209 -2.16 -9.90 0.78
C ALA A 209 -3.11 -8.73 1.03
N ILE A 210 -2.54 -7.60 1.43
CA ILE A 210 -3.23 -6.32 1.62
C ILE A 210 -2.59 -5.29 0.69
N SER A 211 -3.40 -4.50 0.04
CA SER A 211 -2.94 -3.36 -0.75
C SER A 211 -2.39 -2.27 0.16
N CYS A 212 -1.19 -1.78 -0.13
CA CYS A 212 -0.50 -0.76 0.66
C CYS A 212 -1.31 0.52 0.91
N ARG A 213 -2.28 0.81 0.06
CA ARG A 213 -3.18 1.97 0.20
C ARG A 213 -4.02 1.94 1.47
N TYR A 214 -4.27 0.75 2.02
CA TYR A 214 -5.19 0.54 3.14
C TYR A 214 -4.48 0.19 4.45
N PHE A 215 -3.18 0.44 4.55
CA PHE A 215 -2.46 0.28 5.82
C PHE A 215 -2.91 1.34 6.84
N GLU A 216 -2.74 1.03 8.12
CA GLU A 216 -2.97 1.94 9.26
C GLU A 216 -4.44 2.33 9.51
N ILE A 217 -5.39 1.61 8.92
CA ILE A 217 -6.82 1.76 9.19
C ILE A 217 -7.41 0.62 10.03
N GLY A 218 -6.57 -0.28 10.53
CA GLY A 218 -6.99 -1.46 11.29
C GLY A 218 -7.59 -2.57 10.42
N LEU A 219 -7.20 -2.64 9.14
CA LEU A 219 -7.71 -3.63 8.20
C LEU A 219 -7.12 -5.01 8.47
N GLU A 220 -5.85 -5.07 8.86
CA GLU A 220 -5.15 -6.29 9.24
C GLU A 220 -5.88 -6.99 10.40
N GLU A 221 -6.24 -6.23 11.41
CA GLU A 221 -6.98 -6.68 12.57
C GLU A 221 -8.39 -7.14 12.20
N TYR A 222 -9.09 -6.35 11.40
CA TYR A 222 -10.43 -6.72 10.93
C TYR A 222 -10.43 -8.07 10.21
N ILE A 223 -9.48 -8.28 9.31
CA ILE A 223 -9.36 -9.51 8.53
C ILE A 223 -8.99 -10.69 9.42
N LEU A 224 -8.09 -10.48 10.39
CA LEU A 224 -7.69 -11.51 11.34
C LEU A 224 -8.89 -11.94 12.21
N ILE A 225 -9.74 -11.00 12.63
CA ILE A 225 -11.00 -11.29 13.32
C ILE A 225 -11.95 -12.08 12.41
N TYR A 226 -12.12 -11.62 11.18
CA TYR A 226 -13.01 -12.27 10.23
C TYR A 226 -12.65 -13.74 10.01
N ILE A 227 -11.36 -14.02 9.73
CA ILE A 227 -10.93 -15.40 9.48
C ILE A 227 -10.97 -16.26 10.75
N SER A 228 -10.75 -15.63 11.92
CA SER A 228 -10.90 -16.31 13.22
C SER A 228 -12.35 -16.69 13.51
N THR A 229 -13.29 -15.82 13.14
CA THR A 229 -14.72 -16.13 13.23
C THR A 229 -15.10 -17.28 12.27
N LEU A 230 -14.60 -17.22 11.04
CA LEU A 230 -14.79 -18.28 10.04
C LEU A 230 -14.21 -19.62 10.52
N SER A 231 -13.09 -19.58 11.25
CA SER A 231 -12.45 -20.80 11.76
C SER A 231 -13.28 -21.53 12.84
N GLY A 232 -14.22 -20.82 13.51
CA GLY A 232 -15.01 -21.42 14.59
C GLY A 232 -14.13 -21.89 15.76
N LYS A 233 -13.07 -21.18 16.08
CA LYS A 233 -12.02 -21.50 17.08
C LYS A 233 -11.00 -22.56 16.65
N ARG A 234 -11.09 -23.13 15.45
CA ARG A 234 -10.05 -24.00 14.90
C ARG A 234 -8.75 -23.19 14.72
N PRO A 235 -7.58 -23.81 14.86
CA PRO A 235 -6.31 -23.17 14.49
C PRO A 235 -6.31 -22.68 13.04
N ILE A 236 -5.61 -21.58 12.80
CA ILE A 236 -5.44 -21.03 11.47
C ILE A 236 -3.96 -21.10 11.11
N ARG A 237 -3.62 -21.89 10.12
CA ARG A 237 -2.26 -22.09 9.66
C ARG A 237 -2.00 -21.23 8.44
N PHE A 238 -1.09 -20.28 8.53
CA PHE A 238 -0.69 -19.41 7.43
C PHE A 238 0.59 -19.92 6.78
N THR A 239 0.62 -20.05 5.47
CA THR A 239 1.88 -20.15 4.73
C THR A 239 2.62 -18.82 4.85
N PHE A 240 3.82 -18.85 5.44
CA PHE A 240 4.60 -17.62 5.64
C PHE A 240 6.01 -17.77 5.07
N LYS A 241 6.46 -16.76 4.35
CA LYS A 241 7.83 -16.62 3.85
C LYS A 241 8.29 -15.18 4.02
N ASN A 242 9.38 -14.98 4.74
CA ASN A 242 10.02 -13.67 4.75
C ASN A 242 10.63 -13.39 3.38
N THR A 243 10.10 -12.37 2.69
CA THR A 243 10.54 -11.97 1.35
C THR A 243 11.58 -10.85 1.37
N GLY A 244 11.93 -10.32 2.55
CA GLY A 244 12.72 -9.10 2.72
C GLY A 244 11.93 -7.80 2.45
N PHE A 245 10.74 -7.89 1.87
CA PHE A 245 9.88 -6.73 1.55
C PHE A 245 8.56 -6.71 2.31
N ASN A 246 8.20 -7.81 2.97
CA ASN A 246 6.91 -7.97 3.66
C ASN A 246 6.94 -7.60 5.15
N GLY A 247 7.66 -6.54 5.49
CA GLY A 247 7.82 -6.07 6.88
C GLY A 247 6.50 -5.80 7.61
N LYS A 248 5.45 -5.33 6.91
CA LYS A 248 4.13 -5.10 7.52
C LYS A 248 3.47 -6.42 7.98
N ALA A 249 3.66 -7.53 7.26
CA ALA A 249 3.16 -8.84 7.70
C ALA A 249 3.93 -9.35 8.93
N ILE A 250 5.26 -9.13 8.97
CA ILE A 250 6.10 -9.44 10.14
C ILE A 250 5.64 -8.63 11.34
N THR A 251 5.41 -7.32 11.18
CA THR A 251 4.91 -6.44 12.26
C THR A 251 3.58 -6.93 12.84
N LEU A 252 2.67 -7.45 12.01
CA LEU A 252 1.41 -8.03 12.49
C LEU A 252 1.65 -9.27 13.36
N ILE A 253 2.51 -10.18 12.91
CA ILE A 253 2.88 -11.40 13.65
C ILE A 253 3.52 -11.03 14.99
N GLU A 254 4.46 -10.09 15.00
CA GLU A 254 5.14 -9.61 16.20
C GLU A 254 4.18 -8.91 17.18
N LYS A 255 3.28 -8.08 16.66
CA LYS A 255 2.27 -7.37 17.45
C LYS A 255 1.34 -8.34 18.22
N TYR A 256 1.00 -9.46 17.61
CA TYR A 256 0.09 -10.47 18.18
C TYR A 256 0.78 -11.81 18.44
N LYS A 257 2.07 -11.77 18.80
CA LYS A 257 2.90 -12.95 19.04
C LYS A 257 2.35 -13.95 20.07
N SER A 258 1.47 -13.49 20.98
CA SER A 258 0.81 -14.39 21.93
C SER A 258 -0.23 -15.33 21.29
N GLY A 259 -0.67 -15.01 20.09
CA GLY A 259 -1.58 -15.84 19.29
C GLY A 259 -0.89 -16.58 18.15
N PHE A 260 0.23 -16.04 17.67
CA PHE A 260 1.03 -16.70 16.64
C PHE A 260 2.04 -17.64 17.32
N VAL A 261 1.81 -18.93 17.18
CA VAL A 261 2.74 -19.96 17.64
C VAL A 261 3.75 -20.25 16.54
N GLU A 262 5.01 -20.42 16.93
CA GLU A 262 6.12 -20.58 16.02
C GLU A 262 5.97 -21.82 15.13
N ILE A 263 6.51 -21.69 14.02
CA ILE A 263 6.43 -22.38 12.75
C ILE A 263 7.17 -23.70 12.79
N ASP A 264 6.62 -24.64 12.06
CA ASP A 264 7.38 -25.83 11.69
C ASP A 264 8.46 -25.47 10.64
N LYS A 265 9.36 -26.42 10.40
CA LYS A 265 10.46 -26.29 9.43
C LYS A 265 10.00 -26.07 7.98
N GLU A 266 8.69 -26.14 7.74
CA GLU A 266 8.06 -26.06 6.43
C GLU A 266 7.59 -24.64 6.07
N GLY A 267 7.70 -23.66 6.98
CA GLY A 267 7.38 -22.26 6.71
C GLY A 267 5.92 -21.90 6.96
N TYR A 268 5.26 -22.51 7.95
CA TYR A 268 3.91 -22.15 8.39
C TYR A 268 3.94 -21.40 9.72
N VAL A 269 3.05 -20.44 9.87
CA VAL A 269 2.75 -19.73 11.13
C VAL A 269 1.37 -20.12 11.58
N CYS A 270 1.22 -20.69 12.76
CA CYS A 270 -0.07 -21.07 13.29
C CYS A 270 -0.63 -19.97 14.18
N PHE A 271 -1.86 -19.53 13.93
CA PHE A 271 -2.59 -18.60 14.78
C PHE A 271 -3.69 -19.35 15.53
N ILE A 272 -3.68 -19.21 16.86
CA ILE A 272 -4.65 -19.85 17.75
C ILE A 272 -5.54 -18.74 18.36
N PRO A 273 -6.79 -18.56 17.88
CA PRO A 273 -7.66 -17.55 18.41
C PRO A 273 -8.10 -17.90 19.83
N ASN A 274 -7.98 -16.97 20.77
CA ASN A 274 -8.55 -17.05 22.10
C ASN A 274 -9.29 -15.75 22.46
N SER A 275 -10.21 -15.80 23.41
CA SER A 275 -11.11 -14.70 23.70
C SER A 275 -10.39 -13.43 24.12
N GLN A 276 -9.34 -13.51 24.94
CA GLN A 276 -8.57 -12.35 25.39
C GLN A 276 -7.81 -11.68 24.23
N LEU A 277 -7.16 -12.49 23.40
CA LEU A 277 -6.46 -12.02 22.23
C LEU A 277 -7.42 -11.37 21.22
N MET A 278 -8.57 -12.00 20.97
CA MET A 278 -9.58 -11.45 20.05
C MET A 278 -10.14 -10.11 20.51
N ASN A 279 -10.37 -9.91 21.81
CA ASN A 279 -10.77 -8.63 22.36
C ASN A 279 -9.67 -7.56 22.17
N ASN A 280 -8.41 -7.92 22.36
CA ASN A 280 -7.28 -7.01 22.09
C ASN A 280 -7.21 -6.64 20.60
N ILE A 281 -7.32 -7.60 19.69
CA ILE A 281 -7.34 -7.34 18.25
C ILE A 281 -8.52 -6.45 17.88
N GLN A 282 -9.72 -6.71 18.44
CA GLN A 282 -10.93 -5.93 18.17
C GLN A 282 -10.78 -4.45 18.57
N SER A 283 -10.05 -4.15 19.65
CA SER A 283 -9.81 -2.77 20.07
C SER A 283 -8.92 -1.96 19.11
N ASN A 284 -8.19 -2.63 18.24
CA ASN A 284 -7.28 -2.01 17.25
C ASN A 284 -7.92 -1.79 15.87
N THR A 285 -9.18 -2.15 15.67
CA THR A 285 -9.92 -1.85 14.45
C THR A 285 -11.23 -1.15 14.74
N LYS A 286 -11.57 -0.18 13.89
CA LYS A 286 -12.87 0.51 13.89
C LYS A 286 -13.72 0.13 12.67
N LEU A 287 -13.19 -0.73 11.80
CA LEU A 287 -13.89 -1.19 10.61
C LEU A 287 -15.09 -2.06 10.98
N LYS A 288 -16.15 -1.94 10.20
CA LYS A 288 -17.40 -2.71 10.37
C LYS A 288 -17.70 -3.51 9.10
N GLY A 289 -18.48 -4.59 9.24
CA GLY A 289 -19.00 -5.32 8.10
C GLY A 289 -20.00 -4.45 7.32
N TYR A 290 -19.96 -4.52 5.99
CA TYR A 290 -20.92 -3.89 5.10
C TYR A 290 -22.07 -4.85 4.87
N TYR A 291 -23.25 -4.52 5.37
CA TYR A 291 -24.48 -5.25 5.13
C TYR A 291 -25.30 -4.44 4.12
N ASN A 292 -25.61 -5.03 2.95
CA ASN A 292 -26.68 -4.50 2.11
C ASN A 292 -28.00 -4.86 2.82
N GLU A 293 -28.76 -3.87 3.25
CA GLU A 293 -30.15 -4.04 3.59
C GLU A 293 -30.97 -4.38 2.35
#